data_b0ed1a1d3662f2ca62fe8651ad3da9ec
#
_entry.id   b0ed1a1d3662f2ca62fe8651ad3da9ec
#
_cell.length_a   1.000
_cell.length_b   1.000
_cell.length_c   1.000
_cell.angle_alpha   90.00
_cell.angle_beta   90.00
_cell.angle_gamma   90.00
#
_symmetry.space_group_name_H-M   'P 1'
#
loop_
_entity.id
_entity.type
_entity.pdbx_description
1 polymer ?
#
loop_
_entity_poly.entity_id
_entity_poly.type
_entity_poly.pdbx_seq_one_letter_code
_entity_poly.pdbx_strand_id
1 'polypeptide(L)'
;MTNTQERTLIILKPDAVQRGLVGEIISRFEKTGLKIIGAKMLKPDYDHFFHHYENIGKMISRRGQKTFDVTLEMMESGPVIAFVLEGIEAVSLVRKMVGTTEPKSASPGTIRGDYAHMSFAHGDSNEIGIPNLIHASGDPEEAKAEIKHWFSENELFEYETVHEKFTQTNKSHIRKN
;
A
#
# COMPACT_ATOMS: atom_id res chain seq x y z
N MET A 1 2.20 -21.89 16.53
CA MET A 1 1.13 -20.94 16.20
C MET A 1 1.74 -19.95 15.24
N THR A 2 1.22 -19.86 14.03
CA THR A 2 1.64 -18.85 13.05
C THR A 2 1.28 -17.48 13.62
N ASN A 3 2.27 -16.59 13.69
CA ASN A 3 2.03 -15.19 14.04
C ASN A 3 1.25 -14.56 12.88
N THR A 4 -0.02 -14.28 13.07
CA THR A 4 -0.88 -13.66 12.05
C THR A 4 -0.80 -12.13 12.06
N GLN A 5 -0.06 -11.54 13.00
CA GLN A 5 0.22 -10.10 13.03
C GLN A 5 1.21 -9.77 11.91
N GLU A 6 0.80 -8.94 10.99
CA GLU A 6 1.59 -8.55 9.80
C GLU A 6 1.69 -7.04 9.70
N ARG A 7 2.77 -6.60 9.02
CA ARG A 7 2.97 -5.22 8.58
C ARG A 7 2.94 -5.19 7.06
N THR A 8 2.38 -4.13 6.49
CA THR A 8 2.34 -3.91 5.05
C THR A 8 2.62 -2.45 4.72
N LEU A 9 3.26 -2.21 3.56
CA LEU A 9 3.45 -0.87 3.03
C LEU A 9 2.27 -0.52 2.12
N ILE A 10 1.78 0.70 2.25
CA ILE A 10 0.97 1.35 1.22
C ILE A 10 1.61 2.68 0.81
N ILE A 11 1.46 3.04 -0.46
CA ILE A 11 1.92 4.33 -0.98
C ILE A 11 0.74 4.98 -1.72
N LEU A 12 0.24 6.08 -1.21
CA LEU A 12 -0.70 6.91 -1.96
C LEU A 12 0.08 7.65 -3.05
N LYS A 13 -0.27 7.37 -4.29
CA LYS A 13 0.41 7.85 -5.48
C LYS A 13 0.10 9.32 -5.75
N PRO A 14 0.86 9.99 -6.63
CA PRO A 14 0.62 11.40 -6.95
C PRO A 14 -0.82 11.71 -7.35
N ASP A 15 -1.47 10.83 -8.10
CA ASP A 15 -2.87 10.99 -8.51
C ASP A 15 -3.86 10.98 -7.32
N ALA A 16 -3.63 10.16 -6.29
CA ALA A 16 -4.44 10.18 -5.07
C ALA A 16 -4.23 11.48 -4.27
N VAL A 17 -2.99 11.94 -4.17
CA VAL A 17 -2.64 13.17 -3.46
C VAL A 17 -3.24 14.39 -4.15
N GLN A 18 -3.03 14.52 -5.47
CA GLN A 18 -3.52 15.64 -6.28
C GLN A 18 -5.05 15.71 -6.31
N ARG A 19 -5.73 14.57 -6.24
CA ARG A 19 -7.20 14.49 -6.21
C ARG A 19 -7.81 14.70 -4.83
N GLY A 20 -6.98 14.87 -3.78
CA GLY A 20 -7.47 15.07 -2.41
C GLY A 20 -8.15 13.84 -1.79
N LEU A 21 -7.76 12.63 -2.21
CA LEU A 21 -8.36 11.37 -1.76
C LEU A 21 -7.65 10.75 -0.55
N VAL A 22 -6.61 11.39 -0.02
CA VAL A 22 -5.78 10.86 1.07
C VAL A 22 -6.60 10.47 2.28
N GLY A 23 -7.39 11.40 2.81
CA GLY A 23 -8.21 11.18 4.00
C GLY A 23 -9.26 10.09 3.81
N GLU A 24 -9.89 10.05 2.64
CA GLU A 24 -10.90 9.05 2.31
C GLU A 24 -10.29 7.63 2.25
N ILE A 25 -9.13 7.48 1.61
CA ILE A 25 -8.45 6.19 1.50
C ILE A 25 -7.97 5.71 2.88
N ILE A 26 -7.34 6.57 3.67
CA ILE A 26 -6.81 6.21 4.99
C ILE A 26 -7.95 5.87 5.95
N SER A 27 -9.04 6.63 5.93
CA SER A 27 -10.22 6.35 6.75
C SER A 27 -10.78 4.93 6.52
N ARG A 28 -10.69 4.40 5.30
CA ARG A 28 -11.12 3.01 5.03
C ARG A 28 -10.29 1.99 5.80
N PHE A 29 -8.96 2.16 5.84
CA PHE A 29 -8.09 1.26 6.58
C PHE A 29 -8.28 1.38 8.10
N GLU A 30 -8.37 2.59 8.63
CA GLU A 30 -8.59 2.83 10.06
C GLU A 30 -9.93 2.23 10.54
N LYS A 31 -10.98 2.34 9.75
CA LYS A 31 -12.31 1.76 10.06
C LYS A 31 -12.29 0.24 10.16
N THR A 32 -11.33 -0.45 9.55
CA THR A 32 -11.18 -1.91 9.72
C THR A 32 -10.35 -2.29 10.93
N GLY A 33 -9.79 -1.31 11.65
CA GLY A 33 -8.94 -1.55 12.81
C GLY A 33 -7.46 -1.76 12.49
N LEU A 34 -7.04 -1.53 11.24
CA LEU A 34 -5.63 -1.50 10.90
C LEU A 34 -4.96 -0.31 11.57
N LYS A 35 -3.81 -0.56 12.19
CA LYS A 35 -3.03 0.41 12.95
C LYS A 35 -1.99 1.07 12.03
N ILE A 36 -1.95 2.39 12.02
CA ILE A 36 -0.90 3.14 11.31
C ILE A 36 0.32 3.23 12.23
N ILE A 37 1.43 2.61 11.87
CA ILE A 37 2.65 2.65 12.67
C ILE A 37 3.76 3.51 12.06
N GLY A 38 3.61 3.96 10.82
CA GLY A 38 4.50 4.88 10.14
C GLY A 38 3.74 5.67 9.08
N ALA A 39 4.07 6.97 8.93
CA ALA A 39 3.48 7.84 7.91
C ALA A 39 4.45 8.95 7.52
N LYS A 40 4.65 9.18 6.23
CA LYS A 40 5.42 10.31 5.73
C LYS A 40 5.06 10.71 4.32
N MET A 41 5.12 12.02 4.05
CA MET A 41 4.97 12.58 2.71
C MET A 41 6.35 12.94 2.16
N LEU A 42 6.63 12.52 0.94
CA LEU A 42 7.92 12.76 0.29
C LEU A 42 7.76 12.79 -1.22
N LYS A 43 8.78 13.30 -1.90
CA LYS A 43 8.93 13.21 -3.35
C LYS A 43 10.23 12.45 -3.64
N PRO A 44 10.19 11.11 -3.73
CA PRO A 44 11.36 10.31 -4.01
C PRO A 44 11.95 10.62 -5.38
N ASP A 45 13.25 10.38 -5.53
CA ASP A 45 13.95 10.44 -6.80
C ASP A 45 13.82 9.12 -7.60
N TYR A 46 14.41 9.14 -8.80
CA TYR A 46 14.45 7.98 -9.67
C TYR A 46 15.06 6.74 -8.99
N ASP A 47 16.20 6.89 -8.30
CA ASP A 47 16.91 5.76 -7.70
C ASP A 47 16.09 5.07 -6.61
N HIS A 48 15.37 5.87 -5.81
CA HIS A 48 14.45 5.33 -4.80
C HIS A 48 13.30 4.54 -5.43
N PHE A 49 12.67 5.08 -6.49
CA PHE A 49 11.60 4.36 -7.20
C PHE A 49 12.13 3.17 -8.00
N PHE A 50 13.34 3.26 -8.58
CA PHE A 50 13.98 2.13 -9.25
C PHE A 50 14.18 0.98 -8.26
N HIS A 51 14.70 1.26 -7.08
CA HIS A 51 14.87 0.24 -6.04
C HIS A 51 13.54 -0.41 -5.65
N HIS A 52 12.50 0.39 -5.43
CA HIS A 52 11.17 -0.09 -5.07
C HIS A 52 10.55 -0.97 -6.17
N TYR A 53 10.45 -0.46 -7.39
CA TYR A 53 9.73 -1.14 -8.47
C TYR A 53 10.54 -2.26 -9.13
N GLU A 54 11.87 -2.11 -9.26
CA GLU A 54 12.69 -3.12 -9.92
C GLU A 54 13.47 -4.00 -8.97
N ASN A 55 14.25 -3.44 -8.02
CA ASN A 55 15.07 -4.28 -7.17
C ASN A 55 14.22 -5.14 -6.22
N ILE A 56 13.13 -4.62 -5.70
CA ILE A 56 12.16 -5.35 -4.88
C ILE A 56 11.07 -5.99 -5.76
N GLY A 57 10.31 -5.18 -6.48
CA GLY A 57 9.10 -5.59 -7.20
C GLY A 57 9.32 -6.34 -8.52
N LYS A 58 10.55 -6.38 -9.05
CA LYS A 58 10.90 -7.07 -10.32
C LYS A 58 10.01 -6.67 -11.50
N MET A 59 9.66 -5.38 -11.58
CA MET A 59 8.66 -4.89 -12.54
C MET A 59 9.10 -5.08 -14.00
N ILE A 60 10.37 -4.81 -14.33
CA ILE A 60 10.89 -4.97 -15.70
C ILE A 60 10.75 -6.43 -16.15
N SER A 61 11.15 -7.37 -15.29
CA SER A 61 11.05 -8.81 -15.58
C SER A 61 9.59 -9.28 -15.71
N ARG A 62 8.68 -8.70 -14.94
CA ARG A 62 7.27 -9.12 -14.85
C ARG A 62 6.37 -8.43 -15.87
N ARG A 63 6.69 -7.20 -16.28
CA ARG A 63 5.81 -6.32 -17.04
C ARG A 63 6.47 -5.63 -18.24
N GLY A 64 7.81 -5.71 -18.34
CA GLY A 64 8.61 -5.10 -19.39
C GLY A 64 9.05 -3.66 -19.09
N GLN A 65 10.10 -3.24 -19.81
CA GLN A 65 10.75 -1.93 -19.64
C GLN A 65 9.77 -0.76 -19.84
N LYS A 66 8.96 -0.80 -20.90
CA LYS A 66 8.00 0.28 -21.21
C LYS A 66 7.02 0.53 -20.06
N THR A 67 6.48 -0.54 -19.44
CA THR A 67 5.57 -0.40 -18.29
C THR A 67 6.28 0.21 -17.09
N PHE A 68 7.53 -0.16 -16.88
CA PHE A 68 8.36 0.42 -15.83
C PHE A 68 8.57 1.92 -16.06
N ASP A 69 8.98 2.33 -17.26
CA ASP A 69 9.28 3.73 -17.59
C ASP A 69 8.06 4.65 -17.39
N VAL A 70 6.90 4.29 -17.95
CA VAL A 70 5.68 5.10 -17.78
C VAL A 70 5.16 5.09 -16.33
N THR A 71 5.45 4.03 -15.56
CA THR A 71 5.13 3.99 -14.14
C THR A 71 6.01 4.97 -13.35
N LEU A 72 7.31 5.01 -13.63
CA LEU A 72 8.23 5.94 -12.99
C LEU A 72 7.86 7.39 -13.31
N GLU A 73 7.63 7.71 -14.57
CA GLU A 73 7.19 9.05 -14.99
C GLU A 73 5.95 9.50 -14.20
N MET A 74 4.96 8.62 -14.08
CA MET A 74 3.76 8.91 -13.28
C MET A 74 4.10 9.11 -11.79
N MET A 75 4.98 8.29 -11.21
CA MET A 75 5.36 8.40 -9.79
C MET A 75 6.18 9.64 -9.48
N GLU A 76 6.98 10.13 -10.43
CA GLU A 76 7.77 11.35 -10.30
C GLU A 76 6.95 12.63 -10.53
N SER A 77 5.71 12.52 -11.02
CA SER A 77 4.85 13.67 -11.33
C SER A 77 4.43 14.50 -10.12
N GLY A 78 4.59 13.98 -8.90
CA GLY A 78 4.21 14.69 -7.69
C GLY A 78 4.66 13.98 -6.41
N PRO A 79 4.31 14.53 -5.23
CA PRO A 79 4.58 13.88 -3.97
C PRO A 79 3.72 12.63 -3.76
N VAL A 80 4.23 11.71 -2.97
CA VAL A 80 3.54 10.52 -2.49
C VAL A 80 3.42 10.55 -0.98
N ILE A 81 2.49 9.77 -0.42
CA ILE A 81 2.42 9.56 1.03
C ILE A 81 2.53 8.06 1.29
N ALA A 82 3.59 7.68 2.00
CA ALA A 82 3.82 6.30 2.40
C ALA A 82 3.30 6.07 3.83
N PHE A 83 2.68 4.91 4.04
CA PHE A 83 2.24 4.44 5.36
C PHE A 83 2.69 3.01 5.59
N VAL A 84 2.97 2.68 6.84
CA VAL A 84 3.06 1.30 7.30
C VAL A 84 1.84 0.99 8.14
N LEU A 85 1.09 -0.01 7.72
CA LEU A 85 -0.09 -0.51 8.42
C LEU A 85 0.22 -1.84 9.10
N GLU A 86 -0.30 -2.02 10.32
CA GLU A 86 -0.14 -3.24 11.10
C GLU A 86 -1.51 -3.81 11.49
N GLY A 87 -1.67 -5.14 11.41
CA GLY A 87 -2.89 -5.84 11.81
C GLY A 87 -2.86 -7.34 11.51
N ILE A 88 -3.95 -8.01 11.77
CA ILE A 88 -4.10 -9.44 11.48
C ILE A 88 -4.20 -9.63 9.96
N GLU A 89 -3.28 -10.46 9.42
CA GLU A 89 -3.20 -10.74 7.97
C GLU A 89 -3.26 -9.46 7.12
N ALA A 90 -2.55 -8.41 7.57
CA ALA A 90 -2.66 -7.06 7.03
C ALA A 90 -2.35 -6.99 5.53
N VAL A 91 -1.41 -7.80 5.03
CA VAL A 91 -1.04 -7.81 3.61
C VAL A 91 -2.24 -8.23 2.76
N SER A 92 -2.86 -9.35 3.07
CA SER A 92 -3.99 -9.89 2.31
C SER A 92 -5.23 -8.99 2.43
N LEU A 93 -5.51 -8.47 3.64
CA LEU A 93 -6.63 -7.56 3.90
C LEU A 93 -6.50 -6.26 3.10
N VAL A 94 -5.33 -5.62 3.17
CA VAL A 94 -5.08 -4.36 2.45
C VAL A 94 -5.21 -4.57 0.93
N ARG A 95 -4.65 -5.65 0.38
CA ARG A 95 -4.80 -5.97 -1.04
C ARG A 95 -6.25 -6.15 -1.46
N LYS A 96 -7.06 -6.83 -0.63
CA LYS A 96 -8.50 -6.97 -0.86
C LYS A 96 -9.21 -5.62 -0.87
N MET A 97 -8.89 -4.72 0.05
CA MET A 97 -9.49 -3.38 0.12
C MET A 97 -9.06 -2.47 -1.03
N VAL A 98 -7.82 -2.60 -1.50
CA VAL A 98 -7.29 -1.83 -2.63
C VAL A 98 -7.93 -2.24 -3.96
N GLY A 99 -8.13 -3.52 -4.16
CA GLY A 99 -8.64 -4.07 -5.42
C GLY A 99 -7.53 -4.37 -6.45
N THR A 100 -7.93 -4.91 -7.60
CA THR A 100 -7.02 -5.27 -8.69
C THR A 100 -6.23 -4.06 -9.21
N THR A 101 -5.07 -4.31 -9.84
CA THR A 101 -4.17 -3.24 -10.33
C THR A 101 -4.83 -2.36 -11.39
N GLU A 102 -5.66 -2.95 -12.26
CA GLU A 102 -6.45 -2.22 -13.25
C GLU A 102 -7.74 -1.70 -12.62
N PRO A 103 -7.94 -0.37 -12.52
CA PRO A 103 -9.15 0.19 -11.92
C PRO A 103 -10.45 -0.26 -12.56
N LYS A 104 -10.51 -0.30 -13.90
CA LYS A 104 -11.67 -0.77 -14.64
C LYS A 104 -12.15 -2.17 -14.21
N SER A 105 -11.22 -3.03 -13.85
CA SER A 105 -11.47 -4.42 -13.45
C SER A 105 -11.61 -4.60 -11.94
N ALA A 106 -11.42 -3.53 -11.16
CA ALA A 106 -11.55 -3.56 -9.72
C ALA A 106 -13.03 -3.56 -9.31
N SER A 107 -13.38 -4.41 -8.36
CA SER A 107 -14.75 -4.51 -7.87
C SER A 107 -15.20 -3.24 -7.17
N PRO A 108 -16.47 -2.81 -7.32
CA PRO A 108 -17.06 -1.78 -6.48
C PRO A 108 -16.87 -2.10 -4.99
N GLY A 109 -16.66 -1.07 -4.18
CA GLY A 109 -16.33 -1.20 -2.75
C GLY A 109 -14.83 -1.29 -2.47
N THR A 110 -13.99 -1.54 -3.48
CA THR A 110 -12.53 -1.40 -3.36
C THR A 110 -12.08 0.03 -3.63
N ILE A 111 -10.90 0.41 -3.13
CA ILE A 111 -10.37 1.77 -3.34
C ILE A 111 -10.28 2.10 -4.84
N ARG A 112 -9.74 1.19 -5.63
CA ARG A 112 -9.61 1.40 -7.08
C ARG A 112 -10.95 1.35 -7.81
N GLY A 113 -11.84 0.45 -7.40
CA GLY A 113 -13.17 0.33 -8.01
C GLY A 113 -14.07 1.54 -7.78
N ASP A 114 -13.91 2.21 -6.64
CA ASP A 114 -14.74 3.36 -6.28
C ASP A 114 -14.16 4.69 -6.80
N TYR A 115 -12.82 4.83 -6.87
CA TYR A 115 -12.19 6.13 -7.10
C TYR A 115 -11.38 6.23 -8.39
N ALA A 116 -11.26 5.17 -9.18
CA ALA A 116 -10.53 5.19 -10.44
C ALA A 116 -11.25 4.39 -11.53
N HIS A 117 -11.02 4.74 -12.82
CA HIS A 117 -11.69 4.06 -13.95
C HIS A 117 -10.75 3.77 -15.12
N MET A 118 -9.41 3.89 -14.91
CA MET A 118 -8.41 3.62 -15.94
C MET A 118 -8.35 2.14 -16.34
N SER A 119 -7.97 1.88 -17.58
CA SER A 119 -7.72 0.54 -18.09
C SER A 119 -6.30 0.40 -18.64
N PHE A 120 -5.77 -0.82 -18.65
CA PHE A 120 -4.49 -1.13 -19.28
C PHE A 120 -4.52 -0.78 -20.78
N ALA A 121 -5.59 -1.16 -21.49
CA ALA A 121 -5.73 -0.87 -22.92
C ALA A 121 -5.64 0.64 -23.23
N HIS A 122 -6.23 1.49 -22.38
CA HIS A 122 -6.12 2.94 -22.56
C HIS A 122 -4.71 3.45 -22.24
N GLY A 123 -4.09 2.95 -21.19
CA GLY A 123 -2.71 3.30 -20.82
C GLY A 123 -1.72 2.92 -21.94
N ASP A 124 -1.81 1.69 -22.42
CA ASP A 124 -0.95 1.17 -23.49
C ASP A 124 -1.11 1.95 -24.81
N SER A 125 -2.35 2.28 -25.19
CA SER A 125 -2.64 3.03 -26.41
C SER A 125 -2.15 4.48 -26.38
N ASN A 126 -2.03 5.07 -25.19
CA ASN A 126 -1.59 6.46 -24.99
C ASN A 126 -0.17 6.56 -24.41
N GLU A 127 0.49 5.43 -24.21
CA GLU A 127 1.85 5.34 -23.63
C GLU A 127 2.00 6.05 -22.30
N ILE A 128 0.99 5.92 -21.41
CA ILE A 128 0.97 6.54 -20.09
C ILE A 128 0.89 5.51 -18.95
N GLY A 129 1.46 5.85 -17.81
CA GLY A 129 1.25 5.10 -16.58
C GLY A 129 -0.22 5.11 -16.16
N ILE A 130 -0.67 4.09 -15.44
CA ILE A 130 -2.06 3.97 -15.01
C ILE A 130 -2.25 4.64 -13.66
N PRO A 131 -2.97 5.78 -13.58
CA PRO A 131 -3.41 6.35 -12.32
C PRO A 131 -4.35 5.38 -11.61
N ASN A 132 -3.85 4.71 -10.57
CA ASN A 132 -4.60 3.71 -9.81
C ASN A 132 -4.48 3.91 -8.29
N LEU A 133 -4.17 5.13 -7.89
CA LEU A 133 -4.27 5.74 -6.55
C LEU A 133 -3.27 5.25 -5.51
N ILE A 134 -3.01 3.95 -5.46
CA ILE A 134 -2.33 3.34 -4.33
C ILE A 134 -1.49 2.14 -4.76
N HIS A 135 -0.29 2.04 -4.20
CA HIS A 135 0.48 0.80 -4.13
C HIS A 135 0.20 0.09 -2.80
N ALA A 136 0.21 -1.23 -2.82
CA ALA A 136 0.19 -2.08 -1.63
C ALA A 136 1.08 -3.29 -1.87
N SER A 137 1.86 -3.68 -0.87
CA SER A 137 2.77 -4.82 -0.91
C SER A 137 2.06 -6.10 -1.41
N GLY A 138 2.77 -6.90 -2.19
CA GLY A 138 2.23 -8.09 -2.83
C GLY A 138 2.06 -9.29 -1.90
N ASP A 139 3.04 -9.48 -1.02
CA ASP A 139 3.11 -10.56 -0.04
C ASP A 139 3.91 -10.12 1.20
N PRO A 140 4.01 -10.94 2.26
CA PRO A 140 4.72 -10.57 3.49
C PRO A 140 6.23 -10.34 3.31
N GLU A 141 6.89 -11.04 2.40
CA GLU A 141 8.33 -10.85 2.14
C GLU A 141 8.58 -9.55 1.37
N GLU A 142 7.76 -9.27 0.35
CA GLU A 142 7.78 -7.98 -0.35
C GLU A 142 7.49 -6.83 0.63
N ALA A 143 6.49 -6.97 1.48
CA ALA A 143 6.15 -5.97 2.51
C ALA A 143 7.33 -5.64 3.42
N LYS A 144 8.04 -6.66 3.92
CA LYS A 144 9.22 -6.50 4.76
C LYS A 144 10.35 -5.77 4.05
N ALA A 145 10.62 -6.12 2.79
CA ALA A 145 11.67 -5.48 1.99
C ALA A 145 11.30 -4.01 1.67
N GLU A 146 10.05 -3.76 1.29
CA GLU A 146 9.55 -2.42 1.00
C GLU A 146 9.54 -1.51 2.24
N ILE A 147 9.07 -2.01 3.40
CA ILE A 147 9.08 -1.23 4.63
C ILE A 147 10.51 -0.82 4.99
N LYS A 148 11.47 -1.74 4.90
CA LYS A 148 12.89 -1.44 5.18
C LYS A 148 13.48 -0.42 4.20
N HIS A 149 13.02 -0.39 2.96
CA HIS A 149 13.45 0.58 1.95
C HIS A 149 12.86 1.97 2.22
N TRP A 150 11.57 2.01 2.60
CA TRP A 150 10.85 3.27 2.76
C TRP A 150 11.01 3.89 4.15
N PHE A 151 11.15 3.11 5.21
CA PHE A 151 11.18 3.57 6.59
C PHE A 151 12.41 3.07 7.33
N SER A 152 13.02 3.95 8.11
CA SER A 152 13.96 3.57 9.16
C SER A 152 13.19 3.11 10.42
N GLU A 153 13.84 2.33 11.30
CA GLU A 153 13.17 1.80 12.49
C GLU A 153 12.64 2.89 13.43
N ASN A 154 13.31 4.04 13.50
CA ASN A 154 12.88 5.18 14.32
C ASN A 154 11.72 5.99 13.74
N GLU A 155 11.25 5.67 12.54
CA GLU A 155 10.04 6.22 11.92
C GLU A 155 8.82 5.31 12.10
N LEU A 156 8.99 4.18 12.80
CA LEU A 156 7.92 3.23 13.12
C LEU A 156 7.62 3.27 14.62
N PHE A 157 6.34 3.44 14.94
CA PHE A 157 5.88 3.68 16.31
C PHE A 157 5.05 2.52 16.84
N GLU A 158 5.32 2.13 18.08
CA GLU A 158 4.49 1.16 18.79
C GLU A 158 3.56 1.90 19.75
N TYR A 159 2.28 1.57 19.71
CA TYR A 159 1.25 2.07 20.61
C TYR A 159 0.06 1.10 20.63
N GLU A 160 -0.74 1.12 21.71
CA GLU A 160 -1.93 0.29 21.80
C GLU A 160 -3.14 0.96 21.14
N THR A 161 -3.97 0.18 20.47
CA THR A 161 -5.25 0.60 19.93
C THR A 161 -6.41 -0.09 20.66
N VAL A 162 -7.60 0.51 20.58
CA VAL A 162 -8.82 -0.11 21.16
C VAL A 162 -9.13 -1.46 20.50
N HIS A 163 -8.83 -1.61 19.21
CA HIS A 163 -9.05 -2.83 18.44
C HIS A 163 -8.23 -4.03 18.95
N GLU A 164 -7.05 -3.80 19.52
CA GLU A 164 -6.20 -4.88 20.04
C GLU A 164 -6.87 -5.67 21.17
N LYS A 165 -7.77 -5.05 21.93
CA LYS A 165 -8.58 -5.74 22.93
C LYS A 165 -9.47 -6.84 22.35
N PHE A 166 -9.83 -6.74 21.07
CA PHE A 166 -10.70 -7.69 20.37
C PHE A 166 -9.90 -8.65 19.48
N THR A 167 -8.69 -8.31 19.09
CA THR A 167 -7.87 -9.08 18.13
C THR A 167 -6.70 -9.80 18.79
N GLN A 168 -6.22 -9.31 19.94
CA GLN A 168 -5.13 -9.93 20.69
C GLN A 168 -5.69 -10.56 21.96
N THR A 169 -5.71 -11.90 22.01
CA THR A 169 -6.01 -12.62 23.25
C THR A 169 -4.85 -12.51 24.22
N ASN A 170 -4.94 -11.65 25.21
CA ASN A 170 -4.10 -11.72 26.40
C ASN A 170 -4.40 -13.04 27.13
N LYS A 171 -3.54 -14.05 26.94
CA LYS A 171 -3.63 -15.36 27.63
C LYS A 171 -3.62 -15.27 29.16
N SER A 172 -3.40 -14.08 29.72
CA SER A 172 -3.39 -13.84 31.17
C SER A 172 -4.78 -13.76 31.81
N HIS A 173 -5.87 -13.61 31.03
CA HIS A 173 -7.22 -13.44 31.58
C HIS A 173 -8.10 -14.70 31.54
N ILE A 174 -7.64 -15.82 30.95
CA ILE A 174 -8.46 -17.06 30.81
C ILE A 174 -8.20 -18.10 31.92
N ARG A 175 -7.37 -17.80 32.91
CA ARG A 175 -7.13 -18.71 34.04
C ARG A 175 -7.30 -18.01 35.37
N LYS A 176 -8.51 -17.56 35.68
CA LYS A 176 -8.98 -17.36 37.06
C LYS A 176 -10.51 -17.47 37.08
N ASN A 177 -10.98 -18.68 37.00
CA ASN A 177 -12.23 -19.12 37.66
C ASN A 177 -12.12 -20.63 37.90
#